data_17c6eafad99fab6b86151a69688edb15
#
_entry.id   17c6eafad99fab6b86151a69688edb15
#
_cell.length_a   1.000
_cell.length_b   1.000
_cell.length_c   1.000
_cell.angle_alpha   90.00
_cell.angle_beta   90.00
_cell.angle_gamma   90.00
#
_symmetry.space_group_name_H-M   'P 1'
#
loop_
_entity.id
_entity.type
_entity.pdbx_description
1 polymer ?
#
loop_
_entity_poly.entity_id
_entity_poly.type
_entity_poly.pdbx_seq_one_letter_code
_entity_poly.pdbx_strand_id
1 'polypeptide(L)'
;LSLVITDAIGIDTNTAPLSMFASAELLILQHQYDKALARLDSINLIFSEHTLGDDIYYKKAEIYKLTNRYAEAKKMYENILEFYSTELYGDDALFKEAEVCERYLNDKEKAQQLYQDMLTKYPGSIYVVEARKRYRDLRGDIVN
;
A
#
# COMPACT_ATOMS: atom_id res chain seq x y z
N LEU A 1 2.92 -1.64 35.22
CA LEU A 1 2.57 -1.41 33.90
C LEU A 1 3.20 -0.19 33.31
N SER A 2 2.79 0.91 33.80
CA SER A 2 3.35 2.12 33.29
C SER A 2 4.83 2.19 33.51
N LEU A 3 5.32 1.55 34.51
CA LEU A 3 6.71 1.60 34.73
C LEU A 3 7.44 0.83 33.74
N VAL A 4 6.89 -0.20 33.32
CA VAL A 4 7.47 -0.94 32.25
C VAL A 4 7.70 0.00 31.12
N ILE A 5 6.81 0.89 30.98
CA ILE A 5 6.88 1.87 29.97
C ILE A 5 8.11 2.71 30.09
N THR A 6 8.50 2.97 31.27
CA THR A 6 9.61 3.83 31.51
C THR A 6 10.88 3.32 30.94
N ASP A 7 11.17 2.11 31.23
CA ASP A 7 12.37 1.53 30.72
C ASP A 7 12.30 1.41 29.28
N ALA A 8 11.11 1.27 28.84
CA ALA A 8 10.91 1.01 27.46
C ALA A 8 10.47 2.24 26.72
N ILE A 9 11.01 3.36 27.08
CA ILE A 9 10.64 4.56 26.38
C ILE A 9 10.77 4.41 24.89
N GLY A 10 11.87 3.82 24.43
CA GLY A 10 12.05 3.58 23.02
C GLY A 10 11.02 2.62 22.48
N ILE A 11 10.70 1.60 23.24
CA ILE A 11 9.72 0.62 22.82
C ILE A 11 8.35 1.25 22.83
N ASP A 12 8.10 2.04 23.86
CA ASP A 12 6.82 2.68 24.01
C ASP A 12 6.55 3.66 22.88
N THR A 13 7.58 4.36 22.45
CA THR A 13 7.49 5.25 21.31
C THR A 13 7.09 4.51 20.05
N ASN A 14 7.49 3.25 19.93
CA ASN A 14 7.13 2.43 18.78
C ASN A 14 5.81 1.70 18.98
N THR A 15 5.50 1.35 20.23
CA THR A 15 4.32 0.55 20.55
C THR A 15 3.04 1.34 20.35
N ALA A 16 3.03 2.62 20.67
CA ALA A 16 1.83 3.43 20.57
C ALA A 16 1.35 3.56 19.12
N PRO A 17 2.23 3.90 18.15
CA PRO A 17 1.80 3.92 16.76
C PRO A 17 1.33 2.54 16.28
N LEU A 18 2.02 1.46 16.67
CA LEU A 18 1.61 0.12 16.30
C LEU A 18 0.25 -0.25 16.89
N SER A 19 -0.01 0.17 18.11
CA SER A 19 -1.30 -0.07 18.75
C SER A 19 -2.42 0.64 18.01
N MET A 20 -2.18 1.86 17.57
CA MET A 20 -3.17 2.61 16.78
C MET A 20 -3.37 1.96 15.42
N PHE A 21 -2.30 1.48 14.82
CA PHE A 21 -2.38 0.79 13.54
C PHE A 21 -3.23 -0.49 13.67
N ALA A 22 -2.99 -1.27 14.72
CA ALA A 22 -3.77 -2.48 14.98
C ALA A 22 -5.24 -2.14 15.21
N SER A 23 -5.51 -1.03 15.87
CA SER A 23 -6.88 -0.55 16.08
C SER A 23 -7.55 -0.23 14.74
N ALA A 24 -6.81 0.37 13.82
CA ALA A 24 -7.33 0.65 12.48
C ALA A 24 -7.65 -0.66 11.74
N GLU A 25 -6.77 -1.65 11.87
CA GLU A 25 -7.02 -2.96 11.25
C GLU A 25 -8.30 -3.60 11.77
N LEU A 26 -8.53 -3.48 13.08
CA LEU A 26 -9.75 -4.00 13.67
C LEU A 26 -10.98 -3.28 13.12
N LEU A 27 -10.90 -1.97 12.96
CA LEU A 27 -11.99 -1.19 12.37
C LEU A 27 -12.28 -1.65 10.94
N ILE A 28 -11.27 -2.01 10.18
CA ILE A 28 -11.45 -2.53 8.83
C ILE A 28 -12.21 -3.85 8.88
N LEU A 29 -11.85 -4.73 9.81
CA LEU A 29 -12.54 -6.02 9.97
C LEU A 29 -14.01 -5.81 10.35
N GLN A 30 -14.29 -4.71 11.03
CA GLN A 30 -15.66 -4.37 11.43
C GLN A 30 -16.38 -3.55 10.35
N HIS A 31 -15.77 -3.40 9.18
CA HIS A 31 -16.32 -2.63 8.06
C HIS A 31 -16.56 -1.15 8.41
N GLN A 32 -15.77 -0.62 9.35
CA GLN A 32 -15.87 0.78 9.73
C GLN A 32 -14.74 1.54 9.05
N TYR A 33 -14.85 1.69 7.73
CA TYR A 33 -13.76 2.16 6.89
C TYR A 33 -13.39 3.63 7.13
N ASP A 34 -14.38 4.50 7.30
CA ASP A 34 -14.09 5.91 7.55
C ASP A 34 -13.37 6.10 8.88
N LYS A 35 -13.77 5.34 9.89
CA LYS A 35 -13.09 5.41 11.18
C LYS A 35 -11.67 4.86 11.08
N ALA A 36 -11.48 3.82 10.28
CA ALA A 36 -10.14 3.25 10.08
C ALA A 36 -9.23 4.27 9.40
N LEU A 37 -9.72 4.94 8.36
CA LEU A 37 -8.93 5.98 7.69
C LEU A 37 -8.56 7.10 8.66
N ALA A 38 -9.52 7.55 9.46
CA ALA A 38 -9.25 8.59 10.45
C ALA A 38 -8.20 8.14 11.47
N ARG A 39 -8.26 6.87 11.88
CA ARG A 39 -7.31 6.35 12.84
C ARG A 39 -5.89 6.29 12.24
N LEU A 40 -5.78 5.89 10.97
CA LEU A 40 -4.48 5.88 10.29
C LEU A 40 -3.92 7.29 10.14
N ASP A 41 -4.79 8.26 9.81
CA ASP A 41 -4.35 9.65 9.71
C ASP A 41 -3.86 10.17 11.06
N SER A 42 -4.50 9.75 12.15
CA SER A 42 -4.12 10.20 13.50
C SER A 42 -2.70 9.79 13.86
N ILE A 43 -2.22 8.67 13.33
CA ILE A 43 -0.85 8.24 13.61
C ILE A 43 0.12 9.31 13.12
N ASN A 44 -0.09 9.82 11.91
CA ASN A 44 0.79 10.85 11.35
C ASN A 44 0.72 12.15 12.14
N LEU A 45 -0.45 12.48 12.69
CA LEU A 45 -0.63 13.72 13.44
C LEU A 45 -0.04 13.64 14.84
N ILE A 46 -0.13 12.48 15.47
CA ILE A 46 0.28 12.33 16.86
C ILE A 46 1.75 11.93 17.01
N PHE A 47 2.22 11.07 16.10
CA PHE A 47 3.56 10.50 16.19
C PHE A 47 4.36 10.85 14.94
N SER A 48 4.97 12.02 14.93
CA SER A 48 5.69 12.50 13.74
C SER A 48 6.90 11.67 13.36
N GLU A 49 7.42 10.89 14.31
CA GLU A 49 8.64 10.10 14.09
C GLU A 49 8.38 8.60 13.99
N HIS A 50 7.14 8.21 13.64
CA HIS A 50 6.84 6.79 13.50
C HIS A 50 7.48 6.22 12.24
N THR A 51 7.56 4.88 12.18
CA THR A 51 8.16 4.17 11.06
C THR A 51 7.14 3.40 10.22
N LEU A 52 5.88 3.77 10.31
CA LEU A 52 4.78 3.05 9.65
C LEU A 52 4.27 3.71 8.38
N GLY A 53 5.10 4.57 7.76
CA GLY A 53 4.65 5.31 6.59
C GLY A 53 4.15 4.43 5.45
N ASP A 54 4.93 3.44 5.06
CA ASP A 54 4.54 2.54 3.98
C ASP A 54 3.39 1.64 4.39
N ASP A 55 3.36 1.19 5.65
CA ASP A 55 2.25 0.38 6.16
C ASP A 55 0.93 1.15 6.08
N ILE A 56 0.97 2.44 6.42
CA ILE A 56 -0.22 3.29 6.40
C ILE A 56 -0.72 3.47 4.97
N TYR A 57 0.18 3.79 4.04
CA TYR A 57 -0.22 3.93 2.64
C TYR A 57 -0.82 2.63 2.11
N TYR A 58 -0.17 1.50 2.42
CA TYR A 58 -0.63 0.21 1.93
C TYR A 58 -2.02 -0.11 2.49
N LYS A 59 -2.23 0.13 3.78
CA LYS A 59 -3.50 -0.15 4.43
C LYS A 59 -4.60 0.77 3.90
N LYS A 60 -4.29 2.05 3.67
CA LYS A 60 -5.24 2.96 3.06
C LYS A 60 -5.62 2.51 1.66
N ALA A 61 -4.66 2.04 0.87
CA ALA A 61 -4.95 1.53 -0.46
C ALA A 61 -5.95 0.38 -0.38
N GLU A 62 -5.78 -0.53 0.59
CA GLU A 62 -6.72 -1.63 0.78
C GLU A 62 -8.13 -1.12 1.09
N ILE A 63 -8.23 -0.13 1.98
CA ILE A 63 -9.53 0.46 2.32
C ILE A 63 -10.17 1.10 1.09
N TYR A 64 -9.38 1.86 0.33
CA TYR A 64 -9.90 2.51 -0.85
C TYR A 64 -10.40 1.50 -1.89
N LYS A 65 -9.70 0.38 -2.05
CA LYS A 65 -10.17 -0.67 -2.94
C LYS A 65 -11.48 -1.29 -2.44
N LEU A 66 -11.57 -1.53 -1.14
CA LEU A 66 -12.78 -2.10 -0.54
C LEU A 66 -13.99 -1.19 -0.66
N THR A 67 -13.75 0.10 -0.77
CA THR A 67 -14.81 1.10 -0.89
C THR A 67 -14.95 1.63 -2.32
N ASN A 68 -14.35 0.93 -3.28
CA ASN A 68 -14.42 1.26 -4.71
C ASN A 68 -13.86 2.64 -5.05
N ARG A 69 -12.91 3.12 -4.24
CA ARG A 69 -12.23 4.38 -4.50
C ARG A 69 -10.86 4.07 -5.13
N TYR A 70 -10.91 3.65 -6.39
CA TYR A 70 -9.72 3.10 -7.06
C TYR A 70 -8.68 4.15 -7.41
N ALA A 71 -9.09 5.38 -7.72
CA ALA A 71 -8.13 6.46 -7.98
C ALA A 71 -7.33 6.79 -6.71
N GLU A 72 -8.01 6.81 -5.57
CA GLU A 72 -7.33 7.03 -4.29
C GLU A 72 -6.41 5.87 -3.95
N ALA A 73 -6.84 4.65 -4.23
CA ALA A 73 -5.98 3.47 -4.00
C ALA A 73 -4.71 3.58 -4.84
N LYS A 74 -4.86 3.94 -6.11
CA LYS A 74 -3.71 4.14 -7.01
C LYS A 74 -2.74 5.16 -6.43
N LYS A 75 -3.26 6.26 -5.91
CA LYS A 75 -2.42 7.31 -5.33
C LYS A 75 -1.62 6.81 -4.13
N MET A 76 -2.22 5.95 -3.31
CA MET A 76 -1.50 5.37 -2.17
C MET A 76 -0.35 4.49 -2.62
N TYR A 77 -0.57 3.67 -3.66
CA TYR A 77 0.51 2.85 -4.21
C TYR A 77 1.61 3.73 -4.81
N GLU A 78 1.24 4.81 -5.49
CA GLU A 78 2.22 5.76 -6.03
C GLU A 78 3.07 6.36 -4.92
N ASN A 79 2.46 6.68 -3.78
CA ASN A 79 3.19 7.22 -2.64
C ASN A 79 4.22 6.21 -2.10
N ILE A 80 3.84 4.93 -2.04
CA ILE A 80 4.78 3.90 -1.62
C ILE A 80 5.97 3.85 -2.58
N LEU A 81 5.71 3.91 -3.88
CA LEU A 81 6.76 3.82 -4.87
C LEU A 81 7.66 5.05 -4.87
N GLU A 82 7.10 6.21 -4.54
CA GLU A 82 7.87 7.45 -4.48
C GLU A 82 8.77 7.50 -3.25
N PHE A 83 8.26 7.11 -2.10
CA PHE A 83 8.96 7.30 -0.83
C PHE A 83 9.56 6.03 -0.21
N TYR A 84 9.08 4.86 -0.63
CA TYR A 84 9.44 3.59 0.00
C TYR A 84 9.70 2.47 -1.01
N SER A 85 10.18 2.80 -2.20
CA SER A 85 10.31 1.83 -3.29
C SER A 85 11.23 0.66 -2.96
N THR A 86 12.20 0.86 -2.08
CA THR A 86 13.14 -0.19 -1.70
C THR A 86 12.73 -0.92 -0.43
N GLU A 87 11.60 -0.52 0.15
CA GLU A 87 11.10 -1.14 1.37
C GLU A 87 10.20 -2.34 1.05
N LEU A 88 9.65 -2.94 2.09
CA LEU A 88 8.93 -4.21 2.00
C LEU A 88 7.81 -4.22 0.96
N TYR A 89 7.08 -3.14 0.83
CA TYR A 89 5.90 -3.11 -0.04
C TYR A 89 6.15 -2.57 -1.45
N GLY A 90 7.42 -2.37 -1.82
CA GLY A 90 7.71 -1.78 -3.14
C GLY A 90 7.14 -2.58 -4.29
N ASP A 91 7.43 -3.89 -4.34
CA ASP A 91 6.95 -4.72 -5.44
C ASP A 91 5.44 -4.96 -5.34
N ASP A 92 4.89 -5.11 -4.13
CA ASP A 92 3.45 -5.22 -3.95
C ASP A 92 2.73 -3.99 -4.50
N ALA A 93 3.23 -2.81 -4.16
CA ALA A 93 2.62 -1.56 -4.58
C ALA A 93 2.62 -1.41 -6.09
N LEU A 94 3.74 -1.74 -6.73
CA LEU A 94 3.84 -1.62 -8.18
C LEU A 94 2.87 -2.57 -8.87
N PHE A 95 2.85 -3.82 -8.43
CA PHE A 95 1.97 -4.81 -9.02
C PHE A 95 0.50 -4.45 -8.82
N LYS A 96 0.14 -4.03 -7.60
CA LYS A 96 -1.25 -3.71 -7.28
C LYS A 96 -1.70 -2.43 -7.97
N GLU A 97 -0.82 -1.46 -8.14
CA GLU A 97 -1.15 -0.28 -8.93
C GLU A 97 -1.47 -0.69 -10.37
N ALA A 98 -0.64 -1.58 -10.93
CA ALA A 98 -0.89 -2.08 -12.29
C ALA A 98 -2.25 -2.74 -12.39
N GLU A 99 -2.60 -3.58 -11.40
CA GLU A 99 -3.90 -4.24 -11.39
C GLU A 99 -5.06 -3.25 -11.33
N VAL A 100 -4.93 -2.23 -10.48
CA VAL A 100 -5.97 -1.21 -10.36
C VAL A 100 -6.16 -0.48 -11.69
N CYS A 101 -5.06 -0.12 -12.33
CA CYS A 101 -5.12 0.55 -13.63
C CYS A 101 -5.79 -0.35 -14.68
N GLU A 102 -5.44 -1.61 -14.68
CA GLU A 102 -5.98 -2.54 -15.66
C GLU A 102 -7.45 -2.86 -15.45
N ARG A 103 -7.81 -3.17 -14.22
CA ARG A 103 -9.12 -3.76 -13.93
C ARG A 103 -10.20 -2.74 -13.59
N TYR A 104 -9.82 -1.61 -13.01
CA TYR A 104 -10.81 -0.68 -12.47
C TYR A 104 -10.76 0.72 -13.06
N LEU A 105 -9.58 1.17 -13.49
CA LEU A 105 -9.45 2.51 -14.07
C LEU A 105 -9.46 2.49 -15.59
N ASN A 106 -9.52 1.30 -16.18
CA ASN A 106 -9.53 1.13 -17.63
C ASN A 106 -8.36 1.86 -18.31
N ASP A 107 -7.21 1.83 -17.68
CA ASP A 107 -6.00 2.46 -18.20
C ASP A 107 -5.00 1.37 -18.54
N LYS A 108 -5.23 0.73 -19.68
CA LYS A 108 -4.42 -0.41 -20.11
C LYS A 108 -2.99 -0.03 -20.45
N GLU A 109 -2.79 1.17 -20.97
CA GLU A 109 -1.45 1.62 -21.31
C GLU A 109 -0.61 1.82 -20.07
N LYS A 110 -1.19 2.45 -19.05
CA LYS A 110 -0.49 2.63 -17.78
C LYS A 110 -0.22 1.29 -17.12
N ALA A 111 -1.20 0.40 -17.14
CA ALA A 111 -1.05 -0.93 -16.56
C ALA A 111 0.09 -1.68 -17.25
N GLN A 112 0.15 -1.63 -18.57
CA GLN A 112 1.20 -2.30 -19.31
C GLN A 112 2.57 -1.77 -18.92
N GLN A 113 2.70 -0.45 -18.80
CA GLN A 113 3.95 0.17 -18.40
C GLN A 113 4.37 -0.27 -17.00
N LEU A 114 3.42 -0.33 -16.07
CA LEU A 114 3.72 -0.72 -14.69
C LEU A 114 4.11 -2.19 -14.60
N TYR A 115 3.46 -3.07 -15.35
CA TYR A 115 3.86 -4.48 -15.38
C TYR A 115 5.26 -4.63 -15.96
N GLN A 116 5.60 -3.83 -16.96
CA GLN A 116 6.95 -3.85 -17.54
C GLN A 116 7.97 -3.36 -16.50
N ASP A 117 7.65 -2.28 -15.79
CA ASP A 117 8.51 -1.74 -14.75
C ASP A 117 8.80 -2.79 -13.68
N MET A 118 7.83 -3.66 -13.40
CA MET A 118 7.99 -4.73 -12.44
C MET A 118 9.16 -5.63 -12.82
N LEU A 119 9.28 -5.93 -14.10
CA LEU A 119 10.32 -6.82 -14.60
C LEU A 119 11.72 -6.24 -14.47
N THR A 120 11.85 -4.92 -14.53
CA THR A 120 13.14 -4.27 -14.45
C THR A 120 13.49 -3.82 -13.03
N LYS A 121 12.51 -3.36 -12.26
CA LYS A 121 12.77 -2.82 -10.92
C LYS A 121 12.79 -3.89 -9.85
N TYR A 122 11.99 -4.94 -10.02
CA TYR A 122 11.86 -5.99 -9.00
C TYR A 122 11.97 -7.38 -9.64
N PRO A 123 13.12 -7.66 -10.30
CA PRO A 123 13.26 -8.92 -11.03
C PRO A 123 13.18 -10.17 -10.18
N GLY A 124 13.41 -10.05 -8.87
CA GLY A 124 13.31 -11.17 -7.95
C GLY A 124 11.96 -11.32 -7.26
N SER A 125 10.98 -10.49 -7.64
CA SER A 125 9.69 -10.50 -6.97
C SER A 125 8.87 -11.74 -7.32
N ILE A 126 8.03 -12.16 -6.37
CA ILE A 126 7.08 -13.26 -6.62
C ILE A 126 6.06 -12.89 -7.70
N TYR A 127 5.90 -11.59 -7.99
CA TYR A 127 4.93 -11.13 -8.99
C TYR A 127 5.46 -11.13 -10.42
N VAL A 128 6.75 -11.44 -10.63
CA VAL A 128 7.37 -11.29 -11.94
C VAL A 128 6.72 -12.15 -13.01
N VAL A 129 6.38 -13.39 -12.68
CA VAL A 129 5.77 -14.29 -13.65
C VAL A 129 4.43 -13.76 -14.10
N GLU A 130 3.59 -13.38 -13.16
CA GLU A 130 2.26 -12.86 -13.49
C GLU A 130 2.37 -11.50 -14.21
N ALA A 131 3.28 -10.65 -13.78
CA ALA A 131 3.49 -9.35 -14.44
C ALA A 131 3.88 -9.53 -15.90
N ARG A 132 4.76 -10.50 -16.19
CA ARG A 132 5.19 -10.78 -17.55
C ARG A 132 4.00 -11.24 -18.39
N LYS A 133 3.17 -12.11 -17.83
CA LYS A 133 1.99 -12.59 -18.52
C LYS A 133 1.02 -11.46 -18.82
N ARG A 134 0.73 -10.63 -17.81
CA ARG A 134 -0.17 -9.50 -18.00
C ARG A 134 0.37 -8.48 -18.99
N TYR A 135 1.67 -8.24 -18.95
CA TYR A 135 2.32 -7.33 -19.90
C TYR A 135 2.10 -7.83 -21.33
N ARG A 136 2.30 -9.12 -21.57
CA ARG A 136 2.13 -9.70 -22.91
C ARG A 136 0.69 -9.64 -23.37
N ASP A 137 -0.24 -9.98 -22.47
CA ASP A 137 -1.66 -9.94 -22.80
C ASP A 137 -2.10 -8.54 -23.19
N LEU A 138 -1.69 -7.55 -22.40
CA LEU A 138 -2.05 -6.15 -22.68
C LEU A 138 -1.40 -5.63 -23.95
N ARG A 139 -0.16 -6.04 -24.21
CA ARG A 139 0.52 -5.65 -25.43
C ARG A 139 -0.21 -6.20 -26.64
N GLY A 140 -0.67 -7.42 -26.57
CA GLY A 140 -1.47 -8.01 -27.64
C GLY A 140 -2.79 -7.29 -27.80
N ASP A 141 -3.46 -6.99 -26.70
CA ASP A 141 -4.72 -6.24 -26.74
C ASP A 141 -4.55 -4.86 -27.39
N ILE A 142 -3.45 -4.18 -27.07
CA ILE A 142 -3.20 -2.83 -27.61
C ILE A 142 -2.86 -2.88 -29.08
N VAL A 143 -2.07 -3.87 -29.49
CA VAL A 143 -1.62 -4.01 -30.87
C VAL A 143 -2.75 -4.50 -31.77
N ASN A 144 -3.56 -5.40 -31.25
CA ASN A 144 -4.66 -5.98 -32.01
C ASN A 144 -5.91 -5.13 -31.96
#